data_18caed8c5e24fdabbda893f8461e2306
#
_entry.id   18caed8c5e24fdabbda893f8461e2306
#
_cell.length_a   1.000
_cell.length_b   1.000
_cell.length_c   1.000
_cell.angle_alpha   90.00
_cell.angle_beta   90.00
_cell.angle_gamma   90.00
#
_symmetry.space_group_name_H-M   'P 1'
#
loop_
_entity.id
_entity.type
_entity.pdbx_description
1 polymer ?
#
loop_
_entity_poly.entity_id
_entity_poly.type
_entity_poly.pdbx_seq_one_letter_code
_entity_poly.pdbx_strand_id
1 'polypeptide(L)'
;VRVVLSGATGFLGSAVLARLGAHGAPGAPRTRERPGTAQELTVRAFTRRHVALPAGVEQVHADLARPETLAGVCEGADVLVNAASHVGSDEQQCNLVNDLGTAALMEEARRAGVRRVVHLSTTAVYGRGPHRGASVTDLGPAPGSAASRSRLAGETHALRQGALVLRAGLVTGEGDRWVVPALAELARRVPGLWLGGTGRLSLVAVEDLARLVTAAALRLPAAGGAVHHAVHPQPVRLRDLLRTLAALGLLPPLSGELTWQQCLSLMRANPGRIRERQLELLAQDHFYSGESLWDACRCDPGPGPLARLPGAAAWYRRQLGLV
;
A
#
# COMPACT_ATOMS: atom_id res chain seq x y z
N VAL A 1 -17.22 15.27 -9.40
CA VAL A 1 -16.87 14.44 -8.22
C VAL A 1 -15.68 15.06 -7.52
N ARG A 2 -15.85 15.38 -6.22
CA ARG A 2 -14.75 15.88 -5.38
C ARG A 2 -14.16 14.77 -4.53
N VAL A 3 -12.87 14.51 -4.69
CA VAL A 3 -12.11 13.51 -3.93
C VAL A 3 -11.22 14.21 -2.93
N VAL A 4 -11.33 13.83 -1.65
CA VAL A 4 -10.35 14.21 -0.61
C VAL A 4 -9.34 13.09 -0.46
N LEU A 5 -8.05 13.41 -0.48
CA LEU A 5 -6.95 12.46 -0.35
C LEU A 5 -6.07 12.81 0.83
N SER A 6 -5.95 11.89 1.79
CA SER A 6 -4.93 11.94 2.84
C SER A 6 -3.64 11.26 2.37
N GLY A 7 -2.51 11.68 2.95
CA GLY A 7 -1.22 11.05 2.64
C GLY A 7 -0.70 11.30 1.23
N ALA A 8 -1.16 12.35 0.56
CA ALA A 8 -0.83 12.70 -0.82
C ALA A 8 0.68 12.83 -1.13
N THR A 9 1.51 13.06 -0.10
CA THR A 9 2.98 13.15 -0.20
C THR A 9 3.70 11.84 0.15
N GLY A 10 2.95 10.82 0.57
CA GLY A 10 3.48 9.50 0.90
C GLY A 10 3.61 8.60 -0.34
N PHE A 11 4.27 7.46 -0.18
CA PHE A 11 4.54 6.50 -1.25
C PHE A 11 3.29 6.15 -2.08
N LEU A 12 2.24 5.64 -1.45
CA LEU A 12 1.00 5.28 -2.14
C LEU A 12 0.17 6.49 -2.52
N GLY A 13 0.06 7.46 -1.60
CA GLY A 13 -0.79 8.63 -1.82
C GLY A 13 -0.33 9.51 -2.97
N SER A 14 0.99 9.64 -3.20
CA SER A 14 1.51 10.40 -4.34
C SER A 14 1.18 9.74 -5.68
N ALA A 15 1.26 8.41 -5.74
CA ALA A 15 0.86 7.65 -6.93
C ALA A 15 -0.65 7.73 -7.21
N VAL A 16 -1.48 7.68 -6.15
CA VAL A 16 -2.93 7.89 -6.26
C VAL A 16 -3.24 9.31 -6.72
N LEU A 17 -2.55 10.32 -6.14
CA LEU A 17 -2.72 11.71 -6.54
C LEU A 17 -2.40 11.93 -8.02
N ALA A 18 -1.26 11.41 -8.49
CA ALA A 18 -0.86 11.49 -9.89
C ALA A 18 -1.91 10.83 -10.80
N ARG A 19 -2.49 9.72 -10.37
CA ARG A 19 -3.52 9.02 -11.14
C ARG A 19 -4.84 9.78 -11.18
N LEU A 20 -5.28 10.36 -10.06
CA LEU A 20 -6.47 11.21 -10.00
C LEU A 20 -6.29 12.46 -10.87
N GLY A 21 -5.12 13.10 -10.82
CA GLY A 21 -4.81 14.26 -11.67
C GLY A 21 -4.88 13.93 -13.17
N ALA A 22 -4.39 12.76 -13.56
CA ALA A 22 -4.48 12.31 -14.96
C ALA A 22 -5.93 12.06 -15.43
N HIS A 23 -6.87 11.76 -14.54
CA HIS A 23 -8.29 11.62 -14.87
C HIS A 23 -9.00 12.97 -15.00
N GLY A 24 -8.54 14.00 -14.30
CA GLY A 24 -9.08 15.37 -14.38
C GLY A 24 -8.49 16.22 -15.49
N ALA A 25 -7.43 15.75 -16.20
CA ALA A 25 -6.78 16.53 -17.24
C ALA A 25 -7.67 16.67 -18.49
N PRO A 26 -7.66 17.86 -19.15
CA PRO A 26 -8.34 18.04 -20.43
C PRO A 26 -7.83 17.03 -21.46
N GLY A 27 -8.73 16.22 -22.05
CA GLY A 27 -8.38 15.19 -23.05
C GLY A 27 -8.12 13.77 -22.51
N ALA A 28 -8.24 13.53 -21.20
CA ALA A 28 -8.18 12.19 -20.64
C ALA A 28 -9.29 11.28 -21.23
N PRO A 29 -9.01 9.98 -21.48
CA PRO A 29 -10.03 9.06 -21.98
C PRO A 29 -11.18 8.99 -20.97
N ARG A 30 -12.33 9.50 -21.38
CA ARG A 30 -13.55 9.50 -20.59
C ARG A 30 -14.04 8.06 -20.46
N THR A 31 -14.14 7.56 -19.25
CA THR A 31 -14.84 6.30 -19.01
C THR A 31 -16.30 6.49 -19.45
N ARG A 32 -16.72 5.70 -20.47
CA ARG A 32 -18.09 5.64 -20.94
C ARG A 32 -18.96 5.01 -19.84
N GLU A 33 -19.48 5.81 -18.94
CA GLU A 33 -20.55 5.40 -18.04
C GLU A 33 -21.58 6.54 -17.93
N ARG A 34 -22.72 6.31 -18.60
CA ARG A 34 -23.95 7.09 -18.77
C ARG A 34 -23.86 8.35 -19.64
N PRO A 35 -24.76 8.49 -20.64
CA PRO A 35 -24.96 9.73 -21.38
C PRO A 35 -25.63 10.75 -20.46
N GLY A 36 -24.94 11.80 -20.10
CA GLY A 36 -25.47 12.93 -19.34
C GLY A 36 -24.44 13.46 -18.34
N THR A 37 -23.81 14.60 -18.68
CA THR A 37 -22.92 15.43 -17.88
C THR A 37 -21.57 14.82 -17.52
N ALA A 38 -20.51 15.29 -18.16
CA ALA A 38 -19.13 15.07 -17.72
C ALA A 38 -18.94 15.75 -16.35
N GLN A 39 -19.05 14.98 -15.26
CA GLN A 39 -18.75 15.52 -13.93
C GLN A 39 -17.23 15.76 -13.84
N GLU A 40 -16.87 17.01 -13.63
CA GLU A 40 -15.48 17.42 -13.40
C GLU A 40 -14.93 16.73 -12.14
N LEU A 41 -13.74 16.12 -12.27
CA LEU A 41 -13.05 15.53 -11.12
C LEU A 41 -12.17 16.62 -10.49
N THR A 42 -12.43 16.95 -9.24
CA THR A 42 -11.60 17.83 -8.43
C THR A 42 -10.96 17.06 -7.29
N VAL A 43 -9.71 17.38 -6.95
CA VAL A 43 -8.96 16.72 -5.90
C VAL A 43 -8.55 17.75 -4.85
N ARG A 44 -8.89 17.47 -3.59
CA ARG A 44 -8.37 18.16 -2.42
C ARG A 44 -7.41 17.21 -1.71
N ALA A 45 -6.15 17.61 -1.53
CA ALA A 45 -5.17 16.88 -0.77
C ALA A 45 -4.86 17.61 0.52
N PHE A 46 -5.00 16.94 1.68
CA PHE A 46 -4.51 17.55 2.90
C PHE A 46 -3.12 17.02 3.26
N THR A 47 -2.28 17.93 3.70
CA THR A 47 -0.85 17.70 3.97
C THR A 47 -0.42 18.36 5.26
N ARG A 48 0.55 17.75 5.95
CA ARG A 48 1.11 18.29 7.20
C ARG A 48 2.02 19.50 7.01
N ARG A 49 2.52 19.70 5.79
CA ARG A 49 3.42 20.81 5.44
C ARG A 49 2.96 21.36 4.11
N HIS A 50 3.23 22.62 3.88
CA HIS A 50 3.05 23.18 2.55
C HIS A 50 4.07 22.56 1.59
N VAL A 51 3.59 21.99 0.49
CA VAL A 51 4.40 21.32 -0.54
C VAL A 51 3.84 21.68 -1.91
N ALA A 52 4.70 21.68 -2.93
CA ALA A 52 4.22 21.79 -4.29
C ALA A 52 3.40 20.56 -4.67
N LEU A 53 2.14 20.76 -5.05
CA LEU A 53 1.25 19.74 -5.59
C LEU A 53 1.02 19.97 -7.08
N PRO A 54 0.55 18.98 -7.84
CA PRO A 54 0.17 19.15 -9.23
C PRO A 54 -0.87 20.27 -9.42
N ALA A 55 -0.82 20.94 -10.56
CA ALA A 55 -1.79 21.99 -10.89
C ALA A 55 -3.23 21.45 -10.82
N GLY A 56 -4.16 22.24 -10.29
CA GLY A 56 -5.58 21.88 -10.12
C GLY A 56 -5.88 21.05 -8.85
N VAL A 57 -4.88 20.75 -8.02
CA VAL A 57 -5.09 20.12 -6.72
C VAL A 57 -5.21 21.19 -5.64
N GLU A 58 -6.34 21.18 -4.94
CA GLU A 58 -6.55 22.04 -3.77
C GLU A 58 -5.73 21.48 -2.59
N GLN A 59 -4.87 22.31 -2.00
CA GLN A 59 -4.11 21.93 -0.82
C GLN A 59 -4.74 22.48 0.46
N VAL A 60 -4.95 21.62 1.46
CA VAL A 60 -5.39 21.99 2.81
C VAL A 60 -4.34 21.51 3.82
N HIS A 61 -4.09 22.32 4.85
CA HIS A 61 -3.19 21.94 5.93
C HIS A 61 -3.95 21.15 7.01
N ALA A 62 -3.56 19.89 7.22
CA ALA A 62 -4.09 19.06 8.31
C ALA A 62 -3.12 17.91 8.65
N ASP A 63 -3.20 17.42 9.89
CA ASP A 63 -2.35 16.35 10.41
C ASP A 63 -3.19 15.33 11.20
N LEU A 64 -3.15 14.06 10.80
CA LEU A 64 -3.84 12.98 11.52
C LEU A 64 -3.38 12.84 12.97
N ALA A 65 -2.13 13.21 13.29
CA ALA A 65 -1.65 13.23 14.66
C ALA A 65 -2.21 14.40 15.50
N ARG A 66 -2.94 15.32 14.86
CA ARG A 66 -3.58 16.49 15.46
C ARG A 66 -5.03 16.59 14.99
N PRO A 67 -5.95 15.84 15.61
CA PRO A 67 -7.34 15.71 15.18
C PRO A 67 -8.09 17.04 15.01
N GLU A 68 -7.75 18.04 15.81
CA GLU A 68 -8.33 19.38 15.74
C GLU A 68 -8.10 20.07 14.39
N THR A 69 -7.06 19.66 13.65
CA THR A 69 -6.76 20.22 12.31
C THR A 69 -7.61 19.61 11.20
N LEU A 70 -8.38 18.57 11.49
CA LEU A 70 -9.16 17.85 10.48
C LEU A 70 -10.53 18.49 10.21
N ALA A 71 -10.96 19.45 11.04
CA ALA A 71 -12.25 20.11 10.88
C ALA A 71 -12.35 20.79 9.49
N GLY A 72 -13.39 20.47 8.73
CA GLY A 72 -13.65 21.03 7.40
C GLY A 72 -12.86 20.40 6.25
N VAL A 73 -11.90 19.48 6.49
CA VAL A 73 -11.10 18.90 5.39
C VAL A 73 -11.96 18.12 4.38
N CYS A 74 -13.06 17.55 4.83
CA CYS A 74 -13.99 16.77 4.00
C CYS A 74 -15.18 17.60 3.46
N GLU A 75 -15.23 18.92 3.68
CA GLU A 75 -16.35 19.77 3.25
C GLU A 75 -16.61 19.67 1.75
N GLY A 76 -17.85 19.32 1.39
CA GLY A 76 -18.28 19.19 0.00
C GLY A 76 -17.65 18.01 -0.76
N ALA A 77 -17.00 17.07 -0.07
CA ALA A 77 -16.41 15.90 -0.70
C ALA A 77 -17.46 14.81 -0.99
N ASP A 78 -17.33 14.17 -2.15
CA ASP A 78 -18.10 12.97 -2.50
C ASP A 78 -17.39 11.69 -2.04
N VAL A 79 -16.06 11.72 -2.06
CA VAL A 79 -15.19 10.56 -1.81
C VAL A 79 -14.03 10.96 -0.91
N LEU A 80 -13.74 10.14 0.09
CA LEU A 80 -12.50 10.19 0.87
C LEU A 80 -11.61 8.99 0.53
N VAL A 81 -10.35 9.26 0.17
CA VAL A 81 -9.30 8.23 0.07
C VAL A 81 -8.32 8.45 1.21
N ASN A 82 -8.33 7.58 2.21
CA ASN A 82 -7.37 7.61 3.31
C ASN A 82 -6.16 6.73 3.00
N ALA A 83 -5.10 7.34 2.48
CA ALA A 83 -3.82 6.69 2.18
C ALA A 83 -2.71 7.05 3.17
N ALA A 84 -2.99 7.89 4.17
CA ALA A 84 -2.03 8.26 5.20
C ALA A 84 -1.85 7.12 6.21
N SER A 85 -0.61 6.83 6.56
CA SER A 85 -0.29 5.96 7.70
C SER A 85 1.11 6.25 8.21
N HIS A 86 1.33 6.00 9.51
CA HIS A 86 2.67 5.92 10.08
C HIS A 86 3.14 4.47 10.07
N VAL A 87 4.36 4.25 9.54
CA VAL A 87 5.00 2.92 9.48
C VAL A 87 6.31 2.99 10.25
N GLY A 88 6.45 2.17 11.29
CA GLY A 88 7.62 2.18 12.14
C GLY A 88 7.40 1.37 13.41
N SER A 89 8.35 1.46 14.34
CA SER A 89 8.31 0.80 15.64
C SER A 89 7.82 1.69 16.78
N ASP A 90 7.68 2.99 16.53
CA ASP A 90 7.16 3.94 17.52
C ASP A 90 5.65 3.71 17.68
N GLU A 91 5.28 3.09 18.80
CA GLU A 91 3.91 2.70 19.10
C GLU A 91 2.99 3.90 19.32
N GLN A 92 3.51 4.97 19.95
CA GLN A 92 2.75 6.18 20.18
C GLN A 92 2.40 6.89 18.88
N GLN A 93 3.37 7.05 17.97
CA GLN A 93 3.15 7.66 16.66
C GLN A 93 2.25 6.78 15.77
N CYS A 94 2.41 5.47 15.83
CA CYS A 94 1.52 4.54 15.16
C CYS A 94 0.08 4.70 15.63
N ASN A 95 -0.15 4.78 16.95
CA ASN A 95 -1.47 4.94 17.53
C ASN A 95 -2.08 6.30 17.19
N LEU A 96 -1.32 7.39 17.35
CA LEU A 96 -1.80 8.74 17.03
C LEU A 96 -2.27 8.90 15.59
N VAL A 97 -1.51 8.36 14.62
CA VAL A 97 -1.82 8.55 13.20
C VAL A 97 -2.80 7.51 12.68
N ASN A 98 -2.54 6.21 12.95
CA ASN A 98 -3.25 5.12 12.28
C ASN A 98 -4.58 4.78 12.97
N ASP A 99 -4.69 4.97 14.28
CA ASP A 99 -5.89 4.71 15.07
C ASP A 99 -6.67 6.00 15.33
N LEU A 100 -6.21 6.85 16.24
CA LEU A 100 -6.93 8.05 16.68
C LEU A 100 -7.14 9.05 15.54
N GLY A 101 -6.10 9.28 14.72
CA GLY A 101 -6.20 10.16 13.55
C GLY A 101 -7.17 9.61 12.50
N THR A 102 -7.18 8.29 12.30
CA THR A 102 -8.17 7.67 11.41
C THR A 102 -9.58 7.79 11.99
N ALA A 103 -9.77 7.58 13.29
CA ALA A 103 -11.08 7.78 13.95
C ALA A 103 -11.60 9.19 13.72
N ALA A 104 -10.79 10.20 13.97
CA ALA A 104 -11.16 11.61 13.80
C ALA A 104 -11.46 11.95 12.31
N LEU A 105 -10.68 11.41 11.36
CA LEU A 105 -10.94 11.60 9.94
C LEU A 105 -12.26 10.94 9.50
N MET A 106 -12.58 9.76 10.02
CA MET A 106 -13.85 9.09 9.74
C MET A 106 -15.04 9.88 10.31
N GLU A 107 -14.91 10.46 11.50
CA GLU A 107 -15.94 11.32 12.08
C GLU A 107 -16.13 12.60 11.27
N GLU A 108 -15.05 13.21 10.80
CA GLU A 108 -15.12 14.37 9.90
C GLU A 108 -15.80 14.02 8.56
N ALA A 109 -15.46 12.86 7.98
CA ALA A 109 -16.10 12.38 6.76
C ALA A 109 -17.61 12.17 6.97
N ARG A 110 -18.02 11.63 8.14
CA ARG A 110 -19.42 11.47 8.52
C ARG A 110 -20.13 12.83 8.66
N ARG A 111 -19.49 13.77 9.35
CA ARG A 111 -20.01 15.14 9.57
C ARG A 111 -20.25 15.85 8.23
N ALA A 112 -19.30 15.72 7.31
CA ALA A 112 -19.35 16.32 5.97
C ALA A 112 -20.25 15.57 4.98
N GLY A 113 -20.86 14.45 5.36
CA GLY A 113 -21.75 13.68 4.51
C GLY A 113 -21.04 12.95 3.35
N VAL A 114 -19.76 12.61 3.52
CA VAL A 114 -19.00 11.84 2.52
C VAL A 114 -19.65 10.48 2.28
N ARG A 115 -20.01 10.22 1.02
CA ARG A 115 -20.77 9.01 0.65
C ARG A 115 -19.92 7.78 0.43
N ARG A 116 -18.65 7.95 0.05
CA ARG A 116 -17.73 6.85 -0.23
C ARG A 116 -16.41 7.09 0.47
N VAL A 117 -15.94 6.05 1.17
CA VAL A 117 -14.63 6.07 1.84
C VAL A 117 -13.84 4.86 1.37
N VAL A 118 -12.61 5.09 0.93
CA VAL A 118 -11.61 4.06 0.65
C VAL A 118 -10.48 4.22 1.65
N HIS A 119 -10.25 3.20 2.48
CA HIS A 119 -9.21 3.20 3.50
C HIS A 119 -8.10 2.20 3.15
N LEU A 120 -6.86 2.67 3.00
CA LEU A 120 -5.71 1.81 2.70
C LEU A 120 -5.14 1.18 3.97
N SER A 121 -5.24 -0.14 4.04
CA SER A 121 -4.66 -0.97 5.09
C SER A 121 -3.60 -1.93 4.54
N THR A 122 -3.28 -2.99 5.24
CA THR A 122 -2.18 -3.90 4.93
C THR A 122 -2.54 -5.35 5.28
N THR A 123 -2.04 -6.31 4.51
CA THR A 123 -2.10 -7.74 4.87
C THR A 123 -1.27 -8.09 6.11
N ALA A 124 -0.37 -7.20 6.57
CA ALA A 124 0.38 -7.39 7.82
C ALA A 124 -0.50 -7.47 9.09
N VAL A 125 -1.79 -7.12 8.98
CA VAL A 125 -2.78 -7.34 10.06
C VAL A 125 -3.03 -8.79 10.37
N TYR A 126 -2.74 -9.72 9.44
CA TYR A 126 -2.88 -11.16 9.66
C TYR A 126 -1.72 -11.77 10.46
N GLY A 127 -0.59 -11.05 10.60
CA GLY A 127 0.54 -11.50 11.39
C GLY A 127 1.39 -12.58 10.72
N ARG A 128 1.77 -13.60 11.50
CA ARG A 128 2.62 -14.71 11.03
C ARG A 128 1.83 -15.68 10.17
N GLY A 129 2.51 -16.24 9.16
CA GLY A 129 1.98 -17.29 8.30
C GLY A 129 2.46 -18.70 8.66
N PRO A 130 2.54 -19.58 7.67
CA PRO A 130 2.33 -19.30 6.26
C PRO A 130 0.87 -19.05 5.88
N HIS A 131 0.64 -18.13 4.92
CA HIS A 131 -0.69 -17.88 4.33
C HIS A 131 -0.67 -18.27 2.86
N ARG A 132 -1.66 -19.06 2.41
CA ARG A 132 -1.64 -19.70 1.08
C ARG A 132 -2.94 -19.46 0.31
N GLY A 133 -3.02 -18.34 -0.39
CA GLY A 133 -4.19 -17.99 -1.20
C GLY A 133 -5.43 -17.66 -0.38
N ALA A 134 -5.24 -17.28 0.87
CA ALA A 134 -6.34 -17.01 1.79
C ALA A 134 -7.19 -15.83 1.31
N SER A 135 -8.51 -15.96 1.43
CA SER A 135 -9.47 -14.87 1.30
C SER A 135 -9.53 -14.02 2.59
N VAL A 136 -10.24 -12.93 2.55
CA VAL A 136 -10.42 -12.06 3.73
C VAL A 136 -11.18 -12.73 4.88
N THR A 137 -11.94 -13.77 4.58
CA THR A 137 -12.74 -14.53 5.55
C THR A 137 -12.03 -15.74 6.12
N ASP A 138 -10.93 -16.18 5.51
CA ASP A 138 -10.21 -17.39 5.93
C ASP A 138 -9.26 -17.14 7.09
N LEU A 139 -8.91 -15.87 7.34
CA LEU A 139 -7.92 -15.49 8.34
C LEU A 139 -8.47 -14.44 9.31
N GLY A 140 -8.38 -14.75 10.60
CA GLY A 140 -8.57 -13.76 11.65
C GLY A 140 -7.35 -12.82 11.74
N PRO A 141 -7.55 -11.51 12.04
CA PRO A 141 -6.43 -10.62 12.31
C PRO A 141 -5.61 -11.04 13.53
N ALA A 142 -4.28 -11.05 13.38
CA ALA A 142 -3.30 -11.37 14.43
C ALA A 142 -2.06 -10.47 14.31
N PRO A 143 -2.22 -9.12 14.37
CA PRO A 143 -1.15 -8.18 14.06
C PRO A 143 0.00 -8.27 15.05
N GLY A 144 1.22 -8.34 14.55
CA GLY A 144 2.39 -8.58 15.38
C GLY A 144 3.37 -7.40 15.49
N SER A 145 3.04 -6.21 14.98
CA SER A 145 3.84 -4.98 15.09
C SER A 145 2.99 -3.80 15.53
N ALA A 146 3.60 -2.75 16.07
CA ALA A 146 2.90 -1.52 16.43
C ALA A 146 2.12 -0.95 15.22
N ALA A 147 2.77 -0.87 14.06
CA ALA A 147 2.13 -0.39 12.85
C ALA A 147 0.95 -1.26 12.39
N SER A 148 1.05 -2.61 12.46
CA SER A 148 -0.07 -3.47 12.05
C SER A 148 -1.22 -3.48 13.06
N ARG A 149 -0.93 -3.36 14.38
CA ARG A 149 -1.97 -3.22 15.42
C ARG A 149 -2.76 -1.93 15.27
N SER A 150 -2.07 -0.82 15.16
CA SER A 150 -2.72 0.50 15.01
C SER A 150 -3.50 0.63 13.70
N ARG A 151 -2.99 0.04 12.60
CA ARG A 151 -3.72 0.02 11.32
C ARG A 151 -4.98 -0.83 11.38
N LEU A 152 -4.95 -1.96 12.10
CA LEU A 152 -6.15 -2.77 12.35
C LEU A 152 -7.19 -1.99 13.18
N ALA A 153 -6.75 -1.22 14.18
CA ALA A 153 -7.64 -0.33 14.93
C ALA A 153 -8.27 0.71 14.00
N GLY A 154 -7.49 1.33 13.12
CA GLY A 154 -7.98 2.25 12.09
C GLY A 154 -9.00 1.62 11.14
N GLU A 155 -8.82 0.34 10.74
CA GLU A 155 -9.82 -0.40 9.96
C GLU A 155 -11.17 -0.44 10.67
N THR A 156 -11.18 -0.63 11.99
CA THR A 156 -12.41 -0.68 12.79
C THR A 156 -13.21 0.62 12.67
N HIS A 157 -12.53 1.77 12.74
CA HIS A 157 -13.18 3.07 12.56
C HIS A 157 -13.68 3.26 11.13
N ALA A 158 -12.86 2.88 10.14
CA ALA A 158 -13.23 2.98 8.74
C ALA A 158 -14.45 2.10 8.38
N LEU A 159 -14.48 0.86 8.87
CA LEU A 159 -15.59 -0.07 8.65
C LEU A 159 -16.91 0.42 9.27
N ARG A 160 -16.86 1.03 10.47
CA ARG A 160 -18.04 1.64 11.09
C ARG A 160 -18.62 2.79 10.26
N GLN A 161 -17.76 3.48 9.50
CA GLN A 161 -18.15 4.52 8.55
C GLN A 161 -18.61 3.96 7.19
N GLY A 162 -18.69 2.64 7.05
CA GLY A 162 -19.06 1.99 5.79
C GLY A 162 -17.97 2.02 4.73
N ALA A 163 -16.71 2.19 5.12
CA ALA A 163 -15.58 2.27 4.19
C ALA A 163 -15.29 0.95 3.47
N LEU A 164 -14.76 1.07 2.27
CA LEU A 164 -14.02 0.02 1.58
C LEU A 164 -12.60 -0.03 2.12
N VAL A 165 -12.26 -1.06 2.89
CA VAL A 165 -10.93 -1.27 3.44
C VAL A 165 -10.11 -2.11 2.48
N LEU A 166 -8.95 -1.62 2.05
CA LEU A 166 -8.06 -2.26 1.11
C LEU A 166 -6.78 -2.72 1.82
N ARG A 167 -6.65 -4.01 2.08
CA ARG A 167 -5.45 -4.62 2.66
C ARG A 167 -4.42 -4.86 1.57
N ALA A 168 -3.50 -3.91 1.38
CA ALA A 168 -2.40 -4.05 0.43
C ALA A 168 -1.37 -5.08 0.89
N GLY A 169 -0.84 -5.86 -0.05
CA GLY A 169 0.31 -6.75 0.16
C GLY A 169 1.63 -5.97 0.19
N LEU A 170 2.71 -6.60 -0.24
CA LEU A 170 3.99 -5.93 -0.42
C LEU A 170 3.90 -5.02 -1.67
N VAL A 171 4.19 -3.74 -1.49
CA VAL A 171 4.13 -2.76 -2.57
C VAL A 171 5.53 -2.40 -3.03
N THR A 172 5.79 -2.51 -4.34
CA THR A 172 7.07 -2.18 -4.96
C THR A 172 6.91 -1.05 -5.97
N GLY A 173 8.01 -0.36 -6.28
CA GLY A 173 8.03 0.73 -7.25
C GLY A 173 8.76 1.95 -6.75
N GLU A 174 8.73 3.04 -7.52
CA GLU A 174 9.39 4.30 -7.13
C GLU A 174 8.75 4.86 -5.85
N GLY A 175 9.56 5.12 -4.83
CA GLY A 175 9.13 5.55 -3.49
C GLY A 175 9.12 4.43 -2.44
N ASP A 176 9.30 3.14 -2.82
CA ASP A 176 9.39 2.03 -1.88
C ASP A 176 10.67 2.09 -1.03
N ARG A 177 10.51 2.37 0.25
CA ARG A 177 11.59 2.41 1.24
C ARG A 177 11.63 1.17 2.13
N TRP A 178 10.80 0.16 1.86
CA TRP A 178 10.55 -0.95 2.78
C TRP A 178 10.83 -2.32 2.17
N VAL A 179 10.26 -2.66 1.02
CA VAL A 179 10.29 -4.01 0.45
C VAL A 179 11.64 -4.31 -0.19
N VAL A 180 11.99 -3.60 -1.26
CA VAL A 180 13.27 -3.84 -1.97
C VAL A 180 14.47 -3.47 -1.10
N PRO A 181 14.49 -2.37 -0.32
CA PRO A 181 15.58 -2.11 0.62
C PRO A 181 15.77 -3.20 1.68
N ALA A 182 14.69 -3.79 2.21
CA ALA A 182 14.79 -4.91 3.14
C ALA A 182 15.36 -6.17 2.48
N LEU A 183 14.92 -6.48 1.26
CA LEU A 183 15.47 -7.59 0.46
C LEU A 183 16.96 -7.37 0.17
N ALA A 184 17.36 -6.14 -0.17
CA ALA A 184 18.76 -5.81 -0.42
C ALA A 184 19.63 -5.93 0.85
N GLU A 185 19.14 -5.52 2.01
CA GLU A 185 19.84 -5.71 3.29
C GLU A 185 19.97 -7.21 3.60
N LEU A 186 18.87 -7.95 3.49
CA LEU A 186 18.87 -9.40 3.76
C LEU A 186 19.80 -10.16 2.79
N ALA A 187 19.76 -9.86 1.49
CA ALA A 187 20.61 -10.54 0.50
C ALA A 187 22.11 -10.31 0.74
N ARG A 188 22.51 -9.16 1.29
CA ARG A 188 23.91 -8.92 1.69
C ARG A 188 24.31 -9.70 2.93
N ARG A 189 23.38 -9.90 3.88
CA ARG A 189 23.62 -10.61 5.14
C ARG A 189 23.49 -12.12 5.01
N VAL A 190 22.60 -12.56 4.12
CA VAL A 190 22.22 -13.96 3.89
C VAL A 190 22.24 -14.21 2.37
N PRO A 191 23.45 -14.30 1.75
CA PRO A 191 23.60 -14.39 0.31
C PRO A 191 23.23 -15.77 -0.21
N GLY A 192 22.01 -15.93 -0.70
CA GLY A 192 21.50 -17.19 -1.26
C GLY A 192 19.98 -17.19 -1.40
N LEU A 193 19.43 -18.29 -1.90
CA LEU A 193 17.99 -18.50 -2.01
C LEU A 193 17.45 -19.08 -0.70
N TRP A 194 16.84 -18.27 0.11
CA TRP A 194 16.26 -18.63 1.41
C TRP A 194 15.17 -19.68 1.21
N LEU A 195 15.32 -20.86 1.84
CA LEU A 195 14.43 -22.00 1.67
C LEU A 195 14.22 -22.38 0.18
N GLY A 196 15.29 -22.30 -0.61
CA GLY A 196 15.23 -22.52 -2.05
C GLY A 196 14.41 -21.49 -2.82
N GLY A 197 14.03 -20.38 -2.19
CA GLY A 197 13.21 -19.33 -2.78
C GLY A 197 11.81 -19.78 -3.20
N THR A 198 11.25 -20.80 -2.54
CA THR A 198 9.97 -21.42 -2.92
C THR A 198 8.76 -20.64 -2.43
N GLY A 199 8.91 -19.80 -1.40
CA GLY A 199 7.83 -18.99 -0.84
C GLY A 199 7.17 -18.10 -1.89
N ARG A 200 5.85 -17.99 -1.82
CA ARG A 200 5.03 -17.12 -2.69
C ARG A 200 4.57 -15.90 -1.91
N LEU A 201 4.65 -14.74 -2.54
CA LEU A 201 4.37 -13.45 -1.93
C LEU A 201 3.30 -12.71 -2.74
N SER A 202 2.36 -12.08 -2.06
CA SER A 202 1.46 -11.10 -2.67
C SER A 202 2.18 -9.77 -2.81
N LEU A 203 2.59 -9.49 -4.04
CA LEU A 203 3.14 -8.20 -4.43
C LEU A 203 2.12 -7.42 -5.27
N VAL A 204 2.31 -6.10 -5.31
CA VAL A 204 1.63 -5.22 -6.27
C VAL A 204 2.56 -4.04 -6.57
N ALA A 205 2.63 -3.63 -7.83
CA ALA A 205 3.35 -2.41 -8.19
C ALA A 205 2.56 -1.18 -7.74
N VAL A 206 3.24 -0.13 -7.28
CA VAL A 206 2.60 1.09 -6.76
C VAL A 206 1.69 1.75 -7.79
N GLU A 207 2.07 1.72 -9.07
CA GLU A 207 1.29 2.29 -10.17
C GLU A 207 -0.01 1.51 -10.39
N ASP A 208 0.05 0.18 -10.31
CA ASP A 208 -1.09 -0.70 -10.48
C ASP A 208 -2.03 -0.61 -9.28
N LEU A 209 -1.48 -0.55 -8.05
CA LEU A 209 -2.26 -0.29 -6.85
C LEU A 209 -2.94 1.09 -6.89
N ALA A 210 -2.25 2.13 -7.32
CA ALA A 210 -2.84 3.47 -7.47
C ALA A 210 -3.99 3.46 -8.48
N ARG A 211 -3.86 2.71 -9.58
CA ARG A 211 -4.94 2.52 -10.56
C ARG A 211 -6.15 1.82 -9.93
N LEU A 212 -5.91 0.74 -9.16
CA LEU A 212 -6.97 0.00 -8.46
C LEU A 212 -7.69 0.87 -7.43
N VAL A 213 -6.94 1.60 -6.59
CA VAL A 213 -7.49 2.51 -5.57
C VAL A 213 -8.33 3.61 -6.22
N THR A 214 -7.84 4.21 -7.31
CA THR A 214 -8.58 5.23 -8.06
C THR A 214 -9.86 4.65 -8.66
N ALA A 215 -9.79 3.46 -9.26
CA ALA A 215 -10.97 2.79 -9.80
C ALA A 215 -11.99 2.46 -8.69
N ALA A 216 -11.54 1.96 -7.55
CA ALA A 216 -12.41 1.69 -6.39
C ALA A 216 -13.08 2.97 -5.89
N ALA A 217 -12.33 4.07 -5.77
CA ALA A 217 -12.84 5.35 -5.31
C ALA A 217 -13.89 5.96 -6.26
N LEU A 218 -13.71 5.81 -7.56
CA LEU A 218 -14.56 6.47 -8.56
C LEU A 218 -15.71 5.61 -9.06
N ARG A 219 -15.57 4.27 -9.09
CA ARG A 219 -16.52 3.36 -9.75
C ARG A 219 -17.36 2.53 -8.79
N LEU A 220 -16.81 2.12 -7.64
CA LEU A 220 -17.57 1.30 -6.71
C LEU A 220 -18.62 2.13 -5.95
N PRO A 221 -19.79 1.56 -5.66
CA PRO A 221 -20.76 2.20 -4.77
C PRO A 221 -20.20 2.30 -3.33
N ALA A 222 -20.95 2.94 -2.45
CA ALA A 222 -20.66 2.90 -1.03
C ALA A 222 -20.61 1.45 -0.56
N ALA A 223 -19.54 1.05 0.13
CA ALA A 223 -19.23 -0.36 0.38
C ALA A 223 -20.04 -0.97 1.53
N GLY A 224 -20.67 -0.14 2.37
CA GLY A 224 -21.37 -0.63 3.56
C GLY A 224 -20.47 -1.34 4.58
N GLY A 225 -19.16 -1.08 4.53
CA GLY A 225 -18.16 -1.72 5.40
C GLY A 225 -17.62 -3.04 4.84
N ALA A 226 -16.84 -3.01 3.77
CA ALA A 226 -16.24 -4.21 3.15
C ALA A 226 -14.71 -4.20 3.23
N VAL A 227 -14.11 -5.38 3.31
CA VAL A 227 -12.65 -5.59 3.28
C VAL A 227 -12.26 -6.36 2.04
N HIS A 228 -11.21 -5.92 1.34
CA HIS A 228 -10.64 -6.64 0.22
C HIS A 228 -9.12 -6.66 0.28
N HIS A 229 -8.51 -7.70 -0.30
CA HIS A 229 -7.08 -7.69 -0.56
C HIS A 229 -6.80 -6.84 -1.81
N ALA A 230 -5.88 -5.89 -1.68
CA ALA A 230 -5.38 -5.06 -2.77
C ALA A 230 -3.98 -5.54 -3.18
N VAL A 231 -3.94 -6.69 -3.83
CA VAL A 231 -2.74 -7.41 -4.26
C VAL A 231 -2.87 -7.75 -5.75
N HIS A 232 -1.74 -7.98 -6.43
CA HIS A 232 -1.82 -8.51 -7.79
C HIS A 232 -2.38 -9.95 -7.75
N PRO A 233 -3.26 -10.36 -8.69
CA PRO A 233 -3.87 -11.69 -8.70
C PRO A 233 -2.85 -12.83 -8.75
N GLN A 234 -1.74 -12.63 -9.45
CA GLN A 234 -0.67 -13.62 -9.52
C GLN A 234 0.37 -13.41 -8.43
N PRO A 235 0.51 -14.34 -7.48
CA PRO A 235 1.56 -14.26 -6.47
C PRO A 235 2.94 -14.49 -7.10
N VAL A 236 3.95 -13.84 -6.55
CA VAL A 236 5.33 -13.91 -7.03
C VAL A 236 6.13 -14.90 -6.18
N ARG A 237 6.88 -15.81 -6.82
CA ARG A 237 7.85 -16.67 -6.09
C ARG A 237 9.04 -15.83 -5.65
N LEU A 238 9.49 -16.05 -4.44
CA LEU A 238 10.64 -15.33 -3.89
C LEU A 238 11.89 -15.48 -4.78
N ARG A 239 12.16 -16.67 -5.31
CA ARG A 239 13.31 -16.89 -6.22
C ARG A 239 13.25 -16.00 -7.46
N ASP A 240 12.07 -15.81 -8.02
CA ASP A 240 11.90 -15.00 -9.23
C ASP A 240 12.07 -13.51 -8.92
N LEU A 241 11.57 -13.06 -7.77
CA LEU A 241 11.79 -11.71 -7.27
C LEU A 241 13.27 -11.43 -7.03
N LEU A 242 13.96 -12.30 -6.29
CA LEU A 242 15.38 -12.13 -5.98
C LEU A 242 16.25 -12.15 -7.23
N ARG A 243 15.97 -13.06 -8.18
CA ARG A 243 16.69 -13.13 -9.47
C ARG A 243 16.46 -11.88 -10.30
N THR A 244 15.22 -11.40 -10.39
CA THR A 244 14.89 -10.16 -11.10
C THR A 244 15.65 -8.97 -10.51
N LEU A 245 15.65 -8.83 -9.18
CA LEU A 245 16.37 -7.75 -8.51
C LEU A 245 17.89 -7.85 -8.70
N ALA A 246 18.47 -9.07 -8.67
CA ALA A 246 19.88 -9.29 -8.94
C ALA A 246 20.23 -8.97 -10.39
N ALA A 247 19.42 -9.38 -11.38
CA ALA A 247 19.61 -9.05 -12.79
C ALA A 247 19.55 -7.54 -13.07
N LEU A 248 18.80 -6.79 -12.25
CA LEU A 248 18.74 -5.32 -12.29
C LEU A 248 19.92 -4.66 -11.56
N GLY A 249 20.85 -5.44 -10.97
CA GLY A 249 21.97 -4.92 -10.17
C GLY A 249 21.56 -4.30 -8.84
N LEU A 250 20.40 -4.67 -8.29
CA LEU A 250 19.87 -4.16 -7.02
C LEU A 250 20.23 -5.05 -5.83
N LEU A 251 20.57 -6.30 -6.09
CA LEU A 251 21.06 -7.27 -5.11
C LEU A 251 22.42 -7.82 -5.52
N PRO A 252 23.22 -8.30 -4.54
CA PRO A 252 24.43 -9.08 -4.88
C PRO A 252 24.04 -10.40 -5.58
N PRO A 253 24.98 -11.05 -6.27
CA PRO A 253 24.78 -12.40 -6.80
C PRO A 253 24.33 -13.36 -5.71
N LEU A 254 23.34 -14.20 -6.02
CA LEU A 254 22.79 -15.19 -5.09
C LEU A 254 23.50 -16.51 -5.28
N SER A 255 24.08 -17.05 -4.21
CA SER A 255 24.83 -18.31 -4.22
C SER A 255 24.02 -19.44 -3.58
N GLY A 256 23.57 -20.41 -4.38
CA GLY A 256 22.98 -21.64 -3.86
C GLY A 256 21.67 -21.49 -3.10
N GLU A 257 21.20 -22.58 -2.55
CA GLU A 257 20.02 -22.63 -1.69
C GLU A 257 20.45 -22.72 -0.22
N LEU A 258 19.73 -22.04 0.65
CA LEU A 258 20.00 -22.00 2.09
C LEU A 258 18.83 -22.61 2.87
N THR A 259 19.16 -23.50 3.80
CA THR A 259 18.21 -23.99 4.80
C THR A 259 17.85 -22.87 5.79
N TRP A 260 16.76 -23.03 6.54
CA TRP A 260 16.35 -22.06 7.56
C TRP A 260 17.45 -21.86 8.62
N GLN A 261 18.09 -22.95 9.08
CA GLN A 261 19.16 -22.87 10.07
C GLN A 261 20.37 -22.09 9.55
N GLN A 262 20.76 -22.30 8.28
CA GLN A 262 21.84 -21.52 7.65
C GLN A 262 21.47 -20.04 7.55
N CYS A 263 20.23 -19.73 7.16
CA CYS A 263 19.75 -18.34 7.14
C CYS A 263 19.87 -17.67 8.51
N LEU A 264 19.42 -18.34 9.57
CA LEU A 264 19.49 -17.80 10.94
C LEU A 264 20.93 -17.63 11.41
N SER A 265 21.82 -18.59 11.12
CA SER A 265 23.23 -18.49 11.46
C SER A 265 23.90 -17.31 10.79
N LEU A 266 23.65 -17.11 9.49
CA LEU A 266 24.16 -15.97 8.73
C LEU A 266 23.60 -14.64 9.24
N MET A 267 22.31 -14.57 9.60
CA MET A 267 21.71 -13.36 10.19
C MET A 267 22.37 -12.98 11.52
N ARG A 268 22.69 -13.96 12.36
CA ARG A 268 23.36 -13.73 13.65
C ARG A 268 24.82 -13.31 13.47
N ALA A 269 25.51 -13.93 12.52
CA ALA A 269 26.90 -13.56 12.17
C ALA A 269 27.01 -12.16 11.55
N ASN A 270 25.98 -11.72 10.84
CA ASN A 270 25.93 -10.43 10.14
C ASN A 270 24.74 -9.59 10.68
N PRO A 271 24.91 -8.87 11.81
CA PRO A 271 23.84 -8.10 12.41
C PRO A 271 23.36 -6.97 11.47
N GLY A 272 22.08 -6.57 11.60
CA GLY A 272 21.46 -5.52 10.80
C GLY A 272 20.09 -5.12 11.34
N ARG A 273 19.40 -4.24 10.60
CA ARG A 273 18.10 -3.69 11.02
C ARG A 273 16.94 -4.68 10.84
N ILE A 274 17.03 -5.51 9.81
CA ILE A 274 15.99 -6.51 9.51
C ILE A 274 16.11 -7.69 10.47
N ARG A 275 15.00 -8.04 11.12
CA ARG A 275 14.92 -9.10 12.14
C ARG A 275 14.51 -10.44 11.51
N GLU A 276 14.72 -11.55 12.26
CA GLU A 276 14.33 -12.92 11.85
C GLU A 276 12.87 -13.01 11.39
N ARG A 277 11.95 -12.33 12.09
CA ARG A 277 10.53 -12.30 11.72
C ARG A 277 10.31 -11.74 10.30
N GLN A 278 11.05 -10.73 9.89
CA GLN A 278 10.91 -10.16 8.55
C GLN A 278 11.48 -11.10 7.49
N LEU A 279 12.58 -11.80 7.79
CA LEU A 279 13.09 -12.86 6.92
C LEU A 279 12.05 -13.99 6.79
N GLU A 280 11.43 -14.42 7.90
CA GLU A 280 10.37 -15.44 7.91
C GLU A 280 9.20 -15.07 7.00
N LEU A 281 8.70 -13.82 7.13
CA LEU A 281 7.61 -13.29 6.30
C LEU A 281 7.94 -13.25 4.81
N LEU A 282 9.22 -13.04 4.46
CA LEU A 282 9.67 -12.98 3.06
C LEU A 282 10.03 -14.36 2.50
N ALA A 283 10.52 -15.28 3.33
CA ALA A 283 10.99 -16.59 2.89
C ALA A 283 9.88 -17.64 2.74
N GLN A 284 8.74 -17.45 3.41
CA GLN A 284 7.61 -18.39 3.41
C GLN A 284 6.43 -17.88 2.58
N ASP A 285 5.43 -18.73 2.38
CA ASP A 285 4.20 -18.38 1.68
C ASP A 285 3.42 -17.29 2.45
N HIS A 286 3.27 -16.11 1.83
CA HIS A 286 2.43 -15.01 2.29
C HIS A 286 1.71 -14.42 1.07
N PHE A 287 0.73 -15.16 0.55
CA PHE A 287 -0.07 -14.69 -0.58
C PHE A 287 -1.56 -14.91 -0.33
N TYR A 288 -2.35 -14.02 -0.92
CA TYR A 288 -3.77 -13.87 -0.68
C TYR A 288 -4.50 -13.81 -2.01
N SER A 289 -5.78 -14.20 -2.02
CA SER A 289 -6.65 -14.01 -3.19
C SER A 289 -6.96 -12.52 -3.35
N GLY A 290 -6.82 -11.99 -4.55
CA GLY A 290 -7.01 -10.56 -4.82
C GLY A 290 -7.87 -10.25 -6.04
N GLU A 291 -8.28 -11.26 -6.81
CA GLU A 291 -8.95 -11.14 -8.10
C GLU A 291 -10.25 -10.33 -7.98
N SER A 292 -11.05 -10.62 -6.96
CA SER A 292 -12.41 -10.08 -6.79
C SER A 292 -12.48 -8.55 -6.81
N LEU A 293 -11.48 -7.86 -6.28
CA LEU A 293 -11.45 -6.40 -6.26
C LEU A 293 -11.13 -5.83 -7.66
N TRP A 294 -10.21 -6.44 -8.40
CA TRP A 294 -9.88 -6.03 -9.77
C TRP A 294 -11.09 -6.18 -10.68
N ASP A 295 -11.79 -7.31 -10.56
CA ASP A 295 -13.01 -7.60 -11.33
C ASP A 295 -14.14 -6.61 -10.98
N ALA A 296 -14.40 -6.40 -9.69
CA ALA A 296 -15.41 -5.45 -9.23
C ALA A 296 -15.13 -4.02 -9.72
N CYS A 297 -13.85 -3.62 -9.72
CA CYS A 297 -13.41 -2.33 -10.23
C CYS A 297 -13.34 -2.28 -11.77
N ARG A 298 -13.51 -3.39 -12.48
CA ARG A 298 -13.24 -3.52 -13.93
C ARG A 298 -11.88 -2.91 -14.27
N CYS A 299 -10.87 -3.25 -13.48
CA CYS A 299 -9.53 -2.69 -13.57
C CYS A 299 -8.54 -3.79 -13.95
N ASP A 300 -7.87 -3.64 -15.07
CA ASP A 300 -6.82 -4.57 -15.49
C ASP A 300 -5.68 -4.59 -14.47
N PRO A 301 -5.27 -5.74 -13.91
CA PRO A 301 -4.14 -5.84 -12.98
C PRO A 301 -2.80 -5.38 -13.55
N GLY A 302 -2.66 -5.40 -14.87
CA GLY A 302 -1.42 -5.06 -15.57
C GLY A 302 -0.47 -6.25 -15.73
N PRO A 303 0.79 -5.98 -16.13
CA PRO A 303 1.72 -7.03 -16.53
C PRO A 303 2.33 -7.81 -15.35
N GLY A 304 1.95 -7.48 -14.13
CA GLY A 304 2.49 -8.05 -12.91
C GLY A 304 3.69 -7.29 -12.33
N PRO A 305 3.93 -7.45 -11.01
CA PRO A 305 4.88 -6.61 -10.28
C PRO A 305 6.33 -6.80 -10.73
N LEU A 306 6.75 -8.01 -11.14
CA LEU A 306 8.12 -8.23 -11.64
C LEU A 306 8.39 -7.46 -12.93
N ALA A 307 7.42 -7.39 -13.83
CA ALA A 307 7.54 -6.64 -15.09
C ALA A 307 7.60 -5.11 -14.89
N ARG A 308 7.18 -4.62 -13.72
CA ARG A 308 7.28 -3.19 -13.34
C ARG A 308 8.63 -2.80 -12.74
N LEU A 309 9.37 -3.73 -12.16
CA LEU A 309 10.64 -3.46 -11.47
C LEU A 309 11.69 -2.74 -12.33
N PRO A 310 11.89 -3.07 -13.62
CA PRO A 310 12.85 -2.35 -14.46
C PRO A 310 12.61 -0.83 -14.52
N GLY A 311 11.34 -0.40 -14.56
CA GLY A 311 10.97 1.02 -14.56
C GLY A 311 11.40 1.77 -13.29
N ALA A 312 11.44 1.09 -12.15
CA ALA A 312 11.87 1.66 -10.86
C ALA A 312 13.36 1.44 -10.55
N ALA A 313 14.10 0.71 -11.38
CA ALA A 313 15.47 0.30 -11.07
C ALA A 313 16.43 1.47 -10.83
N ALA A 314 16.32 2.56 -11.62
CA ALA A 314 17.14 3.75 -11.43
C ALA A 314 16.88 4.42 -10.08
N TRP A 315 15.62 4.50 -9.66
CA TRP A 315 15.24 5.02 -8.34
C TRP A 315 15.82 4.15 -7.22
N TYR A 316 15.68 2.82 -7.31
CA TYR A 316 16.22 1.90 -6.31
C TYR A 316 17.75 1.96 -6.20
N ARG A 317 18.48 2.11 -7.32
CA ARG A 317 19.95 2.26 -7.26
C ARG A 317 20.35 3.49 -6.43
N ARG A 318 19.70 4.64 -6.66
CA ARG A 318 19.94 5.85 -5.84
C ARG A 318 19.59 5.61 -4.38
N GLN A 319 18.43 4.98 -4.11
CA GLN A 319 17.96 4.71 -2.75
C GLN A 319 18.87 3.75 -1.98
N LEU A 320 19.50 2.81 -2.67
CA LEU A 320 20.39 1.80 -2.10
C LEU A 320 21.87 2.26 -2.07
N GLY A 321 22.18 3.45 -2.58
CA GLY A 321 23.55 3.98 -2.65
C GLY A 321 24.44 3.17 -3.62
N LEU A 322 23.87 2.69 -4.72
CA LEU A 322 24.59 1.92 -5.75
C LEU A 322 25.07 2.79 -6.92
N VAL A 323 24.72 4.04 -6.93
CA VAL A 323 25.14 5.12 -7.86
C VAL A 323 25.21 6.41 -7.08
#